data_db515746813ff992bb42f239917a1142
#
_entry.id   db515746813ff992bb42f239917a1142
#
_cell.length_a   1.000
_cell.length_b   1.000
_cell.length_c   1.000
_cell.angle_alpha   90.00
_cell.angle_beta   90.00
_cell.angle_gamma   90.00
#
_symmetry.space_group_name_H-M   'P 1'
#
loop_
_entity.id
_entity.type
_entity.pdbx_description
1 polymer ?
#
loop_
_entity_poly.entity_id
_entity_poly.type
_entity_poly.pdbx_seq_one_letter_code
_entity_poly.pdbx_strand_id
1 'polypeptide(L)'
;MRIYSATDVGQKRKMNQDYVFVSEGPVGNLPNLFTVADGMGGHNAGDYASSHAVRILVDEIREDADYNPVKVIRHAIEAANTEIRNRAQEDENLRGMGTTMVVATIVDQYAYVANVGDSRLYVIQDGIRQVTRDHSLVQEMVRMGEISEAEARNHPDKNIITRALGAEKTVDVDFFDLKLEKGCTILMCSDGLSNMVEDEKIQEIISDPEADIDQKGSALLREANQNGGKDNIA
;
A
#
# COMPACT_ATOMS: atom_id res chain seq x y z
N MET A 1 14.05 5.24 14.48
CA MET A 1 12.81 4.58 14.00
C MET A 1 12.94 3.09 14.27
N ARG A 2 11.84 2.37 14.54
CA ARG A 2 11.82 0.89 14.59
C ARG A 2 10.86 0.42 13.52
N ILE A 3 11.20 -0.63 12.80
CA ILE A 3 10.44 -1.09 11.64
C ILE A 3 10.21 -2.59 11.75
N TYR A 4 9.03 -3.00 11.37
CA TYR A 4 8.67 -4.39 11.07
C TYR A 4 8.07 -4.43 9.68
N SER A 5 8.43 -5.42 8.88
CA SER A 5 7.81 -5.66 7.57
C SER A 5 7.65 -7.14 7.35
N ALA A 6 6.52 -7.53 6.82
CA ALA A 6 6.23 -8.92 6.49
C ALA A 6 5.18 -9.00 5.38
N THR A 7 5.18 -10.14 4.69
CA THR A 7 4.10 -10.55 3.79
C THR A 7 3.68 -11.98 4.11
N ASP A 8 2.42 -12.30 3.89
CA ASP A 8 1.87 -13.65 4.07
C ASP A 8 0.93 -14.00 2.90
N VAL A 9 0.96 -15.24 2.45
CA VAL A 9 0.13 -15.68 1.32
C VAL A 9 -1.36 -15.75 1.69
N GLY A 10 -1.68 -15.69 2.98
CA GLY A 10 -3.04 -15.91 3.49
C GLY A 10 -3.43 -17.39 3.47
N GLN A 11 -4.72 -17.65 3.76
CA GLN A 11 -5.24 -19.02 3.88
C GLN A 11 -5.91 -19.54 2.60
N LYS A 12 -6.21 -18.66 1.64
CA LYS A 12 -6.98 -19.01 0.44
C LYS A 12 -6.18 -18.89 -0.85
N ARG A 13 -5.20 -18.03 -0.91
CA ARG A 13 -4.36 -17.84 -2.08
C ARG A 13 -3.27 -18.92 -2.14
N LYS A 14 -2.73 -19.16 -3.32
CA LYS A 14 -1.62 -20.12 -3.54
C LYS A 14 -0.30 -19.41 -3.82
N MET A 15 -0.36 -18.13 -4.16
CA MET A 15 0.76 -17.28 -4.52
C MET A 15 0.61 -15.96 -3.80
N ASN A 16 1.74 -15.39 -3.41
CA ASN A 16 1.77 -14.04 -2.87
C ASN A 16 2.03 -13.05 -4.01
N GLN A 17 1.08 -12.16 -4.23
CA GLN A 17 1.15 -11.08 -5.23
C GLN A 17 1.41 -9.72 -4.58
N ASP A 18 1.46 -9.67 -3.24
CA ASP A 18 1.88 -8.49 -2.50
C ASP A 18 3.39 -8.36 -2.49
N TYR A 19 3.88 -7.15 -2.57
CA TYR A 19 5.30 -6.84 -2.47
C TYR A 19 5.55 -5.66 -1.54
N VAL A 20 6.59 -5.80 -0.70
CA VAL A 20 6.99 -4.77 0.28
C VAL A 20 8.45 -4.40 0.05
N PHE A 21 8.75 -3.12 0.08
CA PHE A 21 10.12 -2.61 0.12
C PHE A 21 10.30 -1.66 1.30
N VAL A 22 11.39 -1.86 2.04
CA VAL A 22 11.72 -1.08 3.24
C VAL A 22 13.20 -0.69 3.18
N SER A 23 13.48 0.60 3.31
CA SER A 23 14.83 1.13 3.50
C SER A 23 14.83 2.18 4.60
N GLU A 24 15.53 1.90 5.70
CA GLU A 24 15.79 2.88 6.76
C GLU A 24 16.87 3.90 6.37
N GLY A 25 17.72 3.53 5.43
CA GLY A 25 18.77 4.38 4.89
C GLY A 25 18.34 5.08 3.60
N PRO A 26 19.18 6.02 3.11
CA PRO A 26 18.87 6.80 1.92
C PRO A 26 18.64 5.95 0.67
N VAL A 27 17.64 6.34 -0.12
CA VAL A 27 17.40 5.87 -1.48
C VAL A 27 17.41 7.11 -2.39
N GLY A 28 18.46 7.28 -3.19
CA GLY A 28 18.70 8.53 -3.90
C GLY A 28 18.76 9.71 -2.93
N ASN A 29 17.97 10.74 -3.18
CA ASN A 29 17.88 11.94 -2.35
C ASN A 29 16.83 11.83 -1.22
N LEU A 30 16.10 10.71 -1.12
CA LEU A 30 15.17 10.46 -0.01
C LEU A 30 15.92 9.81 1.17
N PRO A 31 15.70 10.26 2.43
CA PRO A 31 16.42 9.75 3.61
C PRO A 31 16.03 8.32 3.99
N ASN A 32 14.88 7.85 3.55
CA ASN A 32 14.33 6.51 3.74
C ASN A 32 13.22 6.28 2.71
N LEU A 33 12.77 5.02 2.54
CA LEU A 33 11.69 4.69 1.62
C LEU A 33 10.95 3.44 2.08
N PHE A 34 9.62 3.52 2.09
CA PHE A 34 8.71 2.45 2.43
C PHE A 34 7.64 2.34 1.36
N THR A 35 7.35 1.12 0.90
CA THR A 35 6.27 0.90 -0.05
C THR A 35 5.62 -0.46 0.16
N VAL A 36 4.31 -0.50 -0.08
CA VAL A 36 3.49 -1.71 -0.20
C VAL A 36 2.79 -1.65 -1.55
N ALA A 37 2.80 -2.76 -2.25
CA ALA A 37 2.17 -2.92 -3.55
C ALA A 37 1.39 -4.25 -3.57
N ASP A 38 0.12 -4.20 -3.95
CA ASP A 38 -0.76 -5.35 -4.13
C ASP A 38 -0.95 -5.58 -5.62
N GLY A 39 -0.45 -6.71 -6.08
CA GLY A 39 -0.43 -7.05 -7.50
C GLY A 39 -1.69 -7.77 -7.94
N MET A 40 -2.26 -7.31 -9.05
CA MET A 40 -3.43 -7.90 -9.66
C MET A 40 -3.14 -8.42 -11.06
N GLY A 41 -3.81 -9.51 -11.42
CA GLY A 41 -3.71 -10.13 -12.75
C GLY A 41 -3.91 -11.63 -12.68
N GLY A 42 -4.16 -12.23 -13.85
CA GLY A 42 -4.29 -13.68 -13.95
C GLY A 42 -2.94 -14.41 -13.75
N HIS A 43 -2.98 -15.61 -13.17
CA HIS A 43 -1.78 -16.44 -12.95
C HIS A 43 -0.67 -15.68 -12.19
N ASN A 44 0.52 -15.55 -12.78
CA ASN A 44 1.70 -14.92 -12.17
C ASN A 44 1.81 -13.41 -12.50
N ALA A 45 0.83 -12.84 -13.19
CA ALA A 45 0.92 -11.45 -13.67
C ALA A 45 0.89 -10.43 -12.54
N GLY A 46 0.14 -10.70 -11.44
CA GLY A 46 0.09 -9.82 -10.28
C GLY A 46 1.42 -9.77 -9.50
N ASP A 47 2.04 -10.92 -9.24
CA ASP A 47 3.36 -11.00 -8.60
C ASP A 47 4.43 -10.26 -9.40
N TYR A 48 4.42 -10.45 -10.74
CA TYR A 48 5.29 -9.67 -11.61
C TYR A 48 5.00 -8.17 -11.52
N ALA A 49 3.74 -7.77 -11.55
CA ALA A 49 3.35 -6.35 -11.54
C ALA A 49 3.82 -5.64 -10.28
N SER A 50 3.51 -6.17 -9.09
CA SER A 50 3.88 -5.55 -7.82
C SER A 50 5.40 -5.48 -7.62
N SER A 51 6.09 -6.62 -7.80
CA SER A 51 7.54 -6.69 -7.59
C SER A 51 8.31 -5.84 -8.61
N HIS A 52 7.87 -5.83 -9.87
CA HIS A 52 8.53 -5.06 -10.92
C HIS A 52 8.28 -3.56 -10.79
N ALA A 53 7.04 -3.15 -10.47
CA ALA A 53 6.71 -1.76 -10.23
C ALA A 53 7.52 -1.15 -9.07
N VAL A 54 7.66 -1.89 -7.97
CA VAL A 54 8.46 -1.44 -6.82
C VAL A 54 9.95 -1.35 -7.17
N ARG A 55 10.48 -2.28 -7.97
CA ARG A 55 11.87 -2.22 -8.42
C ARG A 55 12.10 -0.96 -9.26
N ILE A 56 11.24 -0.67 -10.22
CA ILE A 56 11.35 0.54 -11.04
C ILE A 56 11.24 1.79 -10.17
N LEU A 57 10.25 1.85 -9.26
CA LEU A 57 10.13 2.95 -8.31
C LEU A 57 11.45 3.23 -7.58
N VAL A 58 12.09 2.18 -7.06
CA VAL A 58 13.34 2.31 -6.29
C VAL A 58 14.50 2.76 -7.18
N ASP A 59 14.61 2.23 -8.39
CA ASP A 59 15.69 2.57 -9.33
C ASP A 59 15.54 4.01 -9.84
N GLU A 60 14.34 4.44 -10.19
CA GLU A 60 14.05 5.83 -10.60
C GLU A 60 14.34 6.83 -9.45
N ILE A 61 13.93 6.51 -8.21
CA ILE A 61 14.24 7.36 -7.05
C ILE A 61 15.75 7.48 -6.82
N ARG A 62 16.53 6.44 -7.06
CA ARG A 62 18.00 6.48 -6.93
C ARG A 62 18.66 7.40 -7.93
N GLU A 63 18.11 7.50 -9.13
CA GLU A 63 18.66 8.27 -10.24
C GLU A 63 18.10 9.70 -10.31
N ASP A 64 16.99 10.00 -9.63
CA ASP A 64 16.37 11.32 -9.64
C ASP A 64 17.25 12.36 -8.95
N ALA A 65 17.49 13.47 -9.64
CA ALA A 65 18.33 14.59 -9.14
C ALA A 65 17.51 15.61 -8.30
N ASP A 66 16.18 15.54 -8.26
CA ASP A 66 15.35 16.44 -7.47
C ASP A 66 15.47 16.10 -5.97
N TYR A 67 15.24 17.11 -5.11
CA TYR A 67 15.24 16.96 -3.66
C TYR A 67 13.83 17.07 -3.07
N ASN A 68 12.83 17.38 -3.86
CA ASN A 68 11.45 17.47 -3.41
C ASN A 68 10.82 16.06 -3.38
N PRO A 69 10.47 15.53 -2.19
CA PRO A 69 9.98 14.15 -2.07
C PRO A 69 8.77 13.85 -2.95
N VAL A 70 7.84 14.82 -3.06
CA VAL A 70 6.62 14.65 -3.86
C VAL A 70 6.94 14.52 -5.35
N LYS A 71 7.90 15.31 -5.86
CA LYS A 71 8.31 15.24 -7.27
C LYS A 71 9.04 13.94 -7.57
N VAL A 72 10.04 13.58 -6.73
CA VAL A 72 10.81 12.34 -6.87
C VAL A 72 9.89 11.13 -6.90
N ILE A 73 8.98 11.01 -5.92
CA ILE A 73 8.03 9.88 -5.86
C ILE A 73 7.08 9.90 -7.05
N ARG A 74 6.61 11.08 -7.48
CA ARG A 74 5.72 11.20 -8.66
C ARG A 74 6.39 10.68 -9.92
N HIS A 75 7.61 11.15 -10.23
CA HIS A 75 8.35 10.71 -11.42
C HIS A 75 8.53 9.20 -11.42
N ALA A 76 8.91 8.64 -10.28
CA ALA A 76 9.14 7.20 -10.13
C ALA A 76 7.84 6.37 -10.30
N ILE A 77 6.71 6.84 -9.78
CA ILE A 77 5.41 6.17 -9.98
C ILE A 77 4.96 6.25 -11.44
N GLU A 78 5.14 7.38 -12.10
CA GLU A 78 4.80 7.57 -13.53
C GLU A 78 5.67 6.68 -14.44
N ALA A 79 6.95 6.53 -14.12
CA ALA A 79 7.85 5.61 -14.81
C ALA A 79 7.43 4.15 -14.59
N ALA A 80 7.14 3.76 -13.35
CA ALA A 80 6.64 2.43 -13.03
C ALA A 80 5.33 2.11 -13.76
N ASN A 81 4.37 3.06 -13.77
CA ASN A 81 3.11 2.91 -14.51
C ASN A 81 3.35 2.66 -16.00
N THR A 82 4.24 3.44 -16.59
CA THR A 82 4.56 3.34 -18.03
C THR A 82 5.15 1.97 -18.36
N GLU A 83 6.10 1.49 -17.57
CA GLU A 83 6.77 0.22 -17.81
C GLU A 83 5.82 -0.98 -17.59
N ILE A 84 5.04 -1.00 -16.48
CA ILE A 84 4.05 -2.06 -16.25
C ILE A 84 3.06 -2.14 -17.42
N ARG A 85 2.58 -1.00 -17.89
CA ARG A 85 1.66 -0.95 -19.02
C ARG A 85 2.29 -1.46 -20.32
N ASN A 86 3.53 -1.07 -20.60
CA ASN A 86 4.24 -1.52 -21.82
C ASN A 86 4.42 -3.05 -21.78
N ARG A 87 4.87 -3.61 -20.65
CA ARG A 87 5.02 -5.05 -20.48
C ARG A 87 3.70 -5.82 -20.65
N ALA A 88 2.60 -5.27 -20.12
CA ALA A 88 1.28 -5.86 -20.28
C ALA A 88 0.80 -5.86 -21.76
N GLN A 89 1.35 -4.98 -22.60
CA GLN A 89 1.04 -4.94 -24.05
C GLN A 89 1.96 -5.85 -24.88
N GLU A 90 3.21 -6.05 -24.42
CA GLU A 90 4.22 -6.84 -25.13
C GLU A 90 4.08 -8.35 -24.89
N ASP A 91 3.60 -8.76 -23.71
CA ASP A 91 3.46 -10.17 -23.33
C ASP A 91 2.01 -10.51 -23.00
N GLU A 92 1.42 -11.42 -23.79
CA GLU A 92 0.04 -11.88 -23.60
C GLU A 92 -0.20 -12.52 -22.21
N ASN A 93 0.83 -13.13 -21.60
CA ASN A 93 0.72 -13.73 -20.27
C ASN A 93 0.61 -12.67 -19.16
N LEU A 94 1.05 -11.44 -19.45
CA LEU A 94 1.00 -10.28 -18.54
C LEU A 94 -0.17 -9.34 -18.84
N ARG A 95 -1.01 -9.70 -19.83
CA ARG A 95 -2.13 -8.85 -20.25
C ARG A 95 -3.09 -8.57 -19.10
N GLY A 96 -3.36 -7.29 -18.88
CA GLY A 96 -4.28 -6.83 -17.84
C GLY A 96 -3.69 -6.89 -16.43
N MET A 97 -2.37 -7.07 -16.30
CA MET A 97 -1.70 -6.91 -15.01
C MET A 97 -1.73 -5.45 -14.55
N GLY A 98 -1.72 -5.27 -13.26
CA GLY A 98 -1.59 -3.98 -12.60
C GLY A 98 -1.18 -4.17 -11.15
N THR A 99 -0.99 -3.08 -10.44
CA THR A 99 -0.70 -3.12 -9.01
C THR A 99 -1.17 -1.84 -8.32
N THR A 100 -1.59 -1.95 -7.07
CA THR A 100 -1.69 -0.80 -6.18
C THR A 100 -0.29 -0.34 -5.81
N MET A 101 -0.17 0.85 -5.26
CA MET A 101 1.09 1.31 -4.68
C MET A 101 0.83 2.39 -3.63
N VAL A 102 1.26 2.13 -2.40
CA VAL A 102 1.38 3.13 -1.37
C VAL A 102 2.85 3.32 -1.03
N VAL A 103 3.33 4.56 -1.07
CA VAL A 103 4.73 4.93 -0.85
C VAL A 103 4.80 5.95 0.26
N ALA A 104 5.78 5.83 1.15
CA ALA A 104 6.05 6.82 2.17
C ALA A 104 7.55 7.09 2.32
N THR A 105 7.90 8.35 2.56
CA THR A 105 9.22 8.77 3.04
C THR A 105 9.05 9.74 4.19
N ILE A 106 9.96 9.66 5.16
CA ILE A 106 9.93 10.53 6.35
C ILE A 106 11.14 11.46 6.28
N VAL A 107 10.87 12.74 6.16
CA VAL A 107 11.87 13.81 6.17
C VAL A 107 11.66 14.65 7.42
N ASP A 108 12.63 14.65 8.32
CA ASP A 108 12.55 15.28 9.64
C ASP A 108 11.31 14.79 10.46
N GLN A 109 10.29 15.64 10.58
CA GLN A 109 9.06 15.37 11.31
C GLN A 109 7.84 15.18 10.37
N TYR A 110 8.06 15.10 9.06
CA TYR A 110 6.97 15.00 8.09
C TYR A 110 7.05 13.68 7.33
N ALA A 111 5.93 13.00 7.23
CA ALA A 111 5.75 11.93 6.28
C ALA A 111 5.14 12.48 4.99
N TYR A 112 5.75 12.15 3.87
CA TYR A 112 5.21 12.37 2.51
C TYR A 112 4.73 11.04 1.99
N VAL A 113 3.46 10.97 1.63
CA VAL A 113 2.78 9.74 1.26
C VAL A 113 2.19 9.89 -0.13
N ALA A 114 2.39 8.89 -0.97
CA ALA A 114 1.73 8.77 -2.28
C ALA A 114 0.87 7.52 -2.30
N ASN A 115 -0.30 7.58 -2.93
CA ASN A 115 -1.22 6.46 -3.04
C ASN A 115 -1.82 6.31 -4.43
N VAL A 116 -1.82 5.06 -4.91
CA VAL A 116 -2.58 4.58 -6.07
C VAL A 116 -3.18 3.23 -5.71
N GLY A 117 -4.51 3.13 -5.69
CA GLY A 117 -5.23 1.91 -5.33
C GLY A 117 -5.86 1.99 -3.94
N ASP A 118 -6.12 0.85 -3.35
CA ASP A 118 -6.81 0.65 -2.07
C ASP A 118 -5.92 0.08 -0.95
N SER A 119 -4.62 -0.05 -1.21
CA SER A 119 -3.63 -0.24 -0.13
C SER A 119 -3.57 1.02 0.72
N ARG A 120 -3.41 0.87 2.03
CA ARG A 120 -3.64 1.94 3.00
C ARG A 120 -2.39 2.32 3.78
N LEU A 121 -2.38 3.58 4.22
CA LEU A 121 -1.49 4.07 5.26
C LEU A 121 -2.33 4.65 6.40
N TYR A 122 -2.04 4.18 7.61
CA TYR A 122 -2.63 4.67 8.86
C TYR A 122 -1.57 5.33 9.74
N VAL A 123 -2.02 6.29 10.54
CA VAL A 123 -1.28 6.82 11.70
C VAL A 123 -2.04 6.48 12.96
N ILE A 124 -1.34 5.86 13.91
CA ILE A 124 -1.87 5.43 15.20
C ILE A 124 -1.09 6.13 16.31
N GLN A 125 -1.81 6.86 17.17
CA GLN A 125 -1.29 7.50 18.36
C GLN A 125 -2.35 7.50 19.47
N ASP A 126 -3.18 8.54 19.59
CA ASP A 126 -4.32 8.60 20.50
C ASP A 126 -5.57 7.94 19.91
N GLY A 127 -5.47 7.45 18.71
CA GLY A 127 -6.49 6.79 17.91
C GLY A 127 -5.90 6.31 16.61
N ILE A 128 -6.69 5.59 15.81
CA ILE A 128 -6.32 5.20 14.44
C ILE A 128 -6.91 6.21 13.44
N ARG A 129 -6.12 6.58 12.45
CA ARG A 129 -6.56 7.45 11.36
C ARG A 129 -5.97 6.98 10.05
N GLN A 130 -6.83 6.59 9.11
CA GLN A 130 -6.42 6.37 7.73
C GLN A 130 -6.02 7.70 7.08
N VAL A 131 -4.83 7.74 6.49
CA VAL A 131 -4.28 8.92 5.80
C VAL A 131 -4.60 8.88 4.32
N THR A 132 -4.41 7.72 3.69
CA THR A 132 -4.75 7.47 2.29
C THR A 132 -6.25 7.39 2.08
N ARG A 133 -6.69 7.50 0.84
CA ARG A 133 -8.08 7.27 0.44
C ARG A 133 -8.08 6.15 -0.58
N ASP A 134 -8.97 5.18 -0.38
CA ASP A 134 -9.07 4.06 -1.29
C ASP A 134 -9.59 4.50 -2.65
N HIS A 135 -8.92 4.10 -3.70
CA HIS A 135 -9.42 4.23 -5.07
C HIS A 135 -10.24 2.98 -5.41
N SER A 136 -11.43 2.88 -4.82
CA SER A 136 -12.37 1.77 -5.01
C SER A 136 -13.76 2.28 -5.37
N LEU A 137 -14.55 1.42 -6.02
CA LEU A 137 -15.92 1.73 -6.40
C LEU A 137 -16.77 2.08 -5.17
N VAL A 138 -16.63 1.31 -4.09
CA VAL A 138 -17.41 1.53 -2.87
C VAL A 138 -17.03 2.85 -2.18
N GLN A 139 -15.77 3.24 -2.21
CA GLN A 139 -15.36 4.52 -1.64
C GLN A 139 -15.89 5.71 -2.46
N GLU A 140 -16.04 5.57 -3.78
CA GLU A 140 -16.72 6.57 -4.60
C GLU A 140 -18.20 6.67 -4.24
N MET A 141 -18.89 5.54 -4.00
CA MET A 141 -20.29 5.52 -3.56
C MET A 141 -20.48 6.18 -2.18
N VAL A 142 -19.55 5.93 -1.25
CA VAL A 142 -19.56 6.63 0.06
C VAL A 142 -19.39 8.13 -0.13
N ARG A 143 -18.45 8.56 -0.97
CA ARG A 143 -18.19 9.98 -1.26
C ARG A 143 -19.41 10.68 -1.89
N MET A 144 -20.17 9.96 -2.72
CA MET A 144 -21.44 10.47 -3.30
C MET A 144 -22.60 10.45 -2.29
N GLY A 145 -22.42 9.83 -1.13
CA GLY A 145 -23.47 9.69 -0.12
C GLY A 145 -24.51 8.61 -0.45
N GLU A 146 -24.17 7.69 -1.38
CA GLU A 146 -25.03 6.60 -1.80
C GLU A 146 -25.07 5.47 -0.77
N ILE A 147 -23.94 5.21 -0.12
CA ILE A 147 -23.81 4.22 0.96
C ILE A 147 -22.98 4.79 2.11
N SER A 148 -23.10 4.21 3.30
CA SER A 148 -22.25 4.49 4.45
C SER A 148 -20.94 3.70 4.40
N GLU A 149 -19.92 4.11 5.18
CA GLU A 149 -18.67 3.35 5.35
C GLU A 149 -18.91 1.91 5.82
N ALA A 150 -19.87 1.71 6.73
CA ALA A 150 -20.24 0.39 7.23
C ALA A 150 -20.84 -0.52 6.15
N GLU A 151 -21.62 0.06 5.22
CA GLU A 151 -22.16 -0.66 4.07
C GLU A 151 -21.08 -0.96 3.05
N ALA A 152 -20.16 -0.02 2.78
CA ALA A 152 -19.03 -0.19 1.87
C ALA A 152 -18.17 -1.39 2.27
N ARG A 153 -17.89 -1.55 3.57
CA ARG A 153 -17.05 -2.64 4.09
C ARG A 153 -17.62 -4.04 3.78
N ASN A 154 -18.94 -4.17 3.70
CA ASN A 154 -19.62 -5.43 3.44
C ASN A 154 -20.19 -5.53 2.02
N HIS A 155 -19.93 -4.55 1.16
CA HIS A 155 -20.47 -4.50 -0.18
C HIS A 155 -19.90 -5.62 -1.07
N PRO A 156 -20.69 -6.25 -1.97
CA PRO A 156 -20.20 -7.30 -2.85
C PRO A 156 -19.08 -6.82 -3.79
N ASP A 157 -19.09 -5.56 -4.17
CA ASP A 157 -18.14 -4.94 -5.09
C ASP A 157 -16.98 -4.20 -4.37
N LYS A 158 -16.75 -4.45 -3.09
CA LYS A 158 -15.73 -3.75 -2.29
C LYS A 158 -14.30 -3.91 -2.80
N ASN A 159 -14.02 -4.99 -3.53
CA ASN A 159 -12.70 -5.25 -4.10
C ASN A 159 -12.53 -4.69 -5.53
N ILE A 160 -13.51 -3.91 -6.03
CA ILE A 160 -13.38 -3.24 -7.33
C ILE A 160 -12.60 -1.95 -7.13
N ILE A 161 -11.34 -1.94 -7.57
CA ILE A 161 -10.51 -0.75 -7.57
C ILE A 161 -10.73 0.08 -8.84
N THR A 162 -10.60 1.39 -8.70
CA THR A 162 -10.81 2.37 -9.79
C THR A 162 -9.50 2.97 -10.31
N ARG A 163 -8.37 2.73 -9.62
CA ARG A 163 -7.03 3.14 -10.05
C ARG A 163 -5.98 2.09 -9.70
N ALA A 164 -5.10 1.84 -10.66
CA ALA A 164 -3.93 0.97 -10.48
C ALA A 164 -2.82 1.38 -11.45
N LEU A 165 -1.57 1.09 -11.10
CA LEU A 165 -0.45 1.17 -12.03
C LEU A 165 -0.62 0.12 -13.13
N GLY A 166 -0.30 0.53 -14.36
CA GLY A 166 -0.40 -0.34 -15.55
C GLY A 166 -1.77 -0.34 -16.23
N ALA A 167 -2.83 0.14 -15.55
CA ALA A 167 -4.19 0.13 -16.09
C ALA A 167 -4.37 1.18 -17.21
N GLU A 168 -3.93 2.39 -16.99
CA GLU A 168 -4.12 3.54 -17.88
C GLU A 168 -2.78 4.10 -18.38
N LYS A 169 -2.83 4.92 -19.45
CA LYS A 169 -1.63 5.57 -20.01
C LYS A 169 -0.98 6.53 -19.01
N THR A 170 -1.78 7.22 -18.23
CA THR A 170 -1.37 8.13 -17.16
C THR A 170 -1.99 7.67 -15.87
N VAL A 171 -1.32 7.90 -14.76
CA VAL A 171 -1.81 7.55 -13.43
C VAL A 171 -1.99 8.81 -12.59
N ASP A 172 -3.16 8.97 -12.00
CA ASP A 172 -3.41 10.02 -11.02
C ASP A 172 -2.96 9.51 -9.64
N VAL A 173 -1.98 10.19 -9.06
CA VAL A 173 -1.39 9.86 -7.76
C VAL A 173 -1.89 10.84 -6.72
N ASP A 174 -2.53 10.33 -5.66
CA ASP A 174 -2.89 11.14 -4.51
C ASP A 174 -1.67 11.32 -3.60
N PHE A 175 -1.43 12.56 -3.16
CA PHE A 175 -0.34 12.89 -2.24
C PHE A 175 -0.89 13.46 -0.95
N PHE A 176 -0.28 13.03 0.16
CA PHE A 176 -0.57 13.50 1.50
C PHE A 176 0.74 13.88 2.18
N ASP A 177 0.72 14.95 2.95
CA ASP A 177 1.78 15.30 3.88
C ASP A 177 1.19 15.41 5.30
N LEU A 178 1.91 14.90 6.26
CA LEU A 178 1.47 14.95 7.64
C LEU A 178 2.65 15.11 8.59
N LYS A 179 2.46 15.95 9.59
CA LYS A 179 3.41 16.08 10.68
C LYS A 179 3.27 14.90 11.63
N LEU A 180 4.39 14.25 11.89
CA LEU A 180 4.46 13.13 12.82
C LEU A 180 4.79 13.63 14.22
N GLU A 181 4.11 13.08 15.20
CA GLU A 181 4.43 13.32 16.60
C GLU A 181 5.29 12.19 17.16
N LYS A 182 6.06 12.49 18.19
CA LYS A 182 6.92 11.49 18.83
C LYS A 182 6.07 10.38 19.45
N GLY A 183 6.37 9.15 19.09
CA GLY A 183 5.66 7.97 19.62
C GLY A 183 4.51 7.49 18.74
N CYS A 184 4.16 8.19 17.65
CA CYS A 184 3.20 7.67 16.69
C CYS A 184 3.72 6.41 15.97
N THR A 185 2.80 5.55 15.58
CA THR A 185 3.07 4.40 14.71
C THR A 185 2.45 4.63 13.34
N ILE A 186 3.20 4.36 12.28
CA ILE A 186 2.68 4.29 10.91
C ILE A 186 2.48 2.83 10.56
N LEU A 187 1.31 2.49 10.05
CA LEU A 187 1.01 1.19 9.46
C LEU A 187 0.73 1.39 7.97
N MET A 188 1.44 0.66 7.13
CA MET A 188 1.14 0.52 5.70
C MET A 188 0.72 -0.92 5.44
N CYS A 189 -0.34 -1.13 4.68
CA CYS A 189 -0.84 -2.48 4.43
C CYS A 189 -1.61 -2.60 3.10
N SER A 190 -1.66 -3.82 2.56
CA SER A 190 -2.59 -4.20 1.50
C SER A 190 -4.01 -4.40 2.05
N ASP A 191 -4.98 -4.60 1.15
CA ASP A 191 -6.39 -4.83 1.49
C ASP A 191 -6.60 -6.15 2.24
N GLY A 192 -5.69 -7.12 2.07
CA GLY A 192 -5.72 -8.38 2.81
C GLY A 192 -5.61 -8.24 4.33
N LEU A 193 -5.00 -7.15 4.82
CA LEU A 193 -5.08 -6.81 6.23
C LEU A 193 -6.37 -6.04 6.55
N SER A 194 -6.61 -4.92 5.89
CA SER A 194 -7.68 -3.99 6.24
C SER A 194 -9.09 -4.55 5.97
N ASN A 195 -9.24 -5.50 5.05
CA ASN A 195 -10.48 -6.23 4.83
C ASN A 195 -10.76 -7.32 5.89
N MET A 196 -9.72 -7.79 6.59
CA MET A 196 -9.83 -8.88 7.57
C MET A 196 -9.83 -8.39 9.01
N VAL A 197 -9.24 -7.22 9.29
CA VAL A 197 -9.10 -6.66 10.63
C VAL A 197 -9.75 -5.29 10.69
N GLU A 198 -10.66 -5.08 11.64
CA GLU A 198 -11.32 -3.79 11.87
C GLU A 198 -10.32 -2.77 12.41
N ASP A 199 -10.55 -1.49 12.11
CA ASP A 199 -9.64 -0.40 12.51
C ASP A 199 -9.47 -0.33 14.02
N GLU A 200 -10.54 -0.57 14.80
CA GLU A 200 -10.50 -0.61 16.26
C GLU A 200 -9.59 -1.75 16.76
N LYS A 201 -9.61 -2.90 16.09
CA LYS A 201 -8.75 -4.04 16.44
C LYS A 201 -7.30 -3.79 16.05
N ILE A 202 -7.05 -3.15 14.91
CA ILE A 202 -5.71 -2.68 14.52
C ILE A 202 -5.18 -1.73 15.60
N GLN A 203 -5.97 -0.77 16.03
CA GLN A 203 -5.59 0.17 17.08
C GLN A 203 -5.28 -0.54 18.40
N GLU A 204 -6.12 -1.47 18.83
CA GLU A 204 -5.91 -2.28 20.05
C GLU A 204 -4.54 -2.98 20.00
N ILE A 205 -4.25 -3.69 18.91
CA ILE A 205 -3.01 -4.45 18.75
C ILE A 205 -1.78 -3.50 18.73
N ILE A 206 -1.85 -2.42 17.99
CA ILE A 206 -0.73 -1.49 17.87
C ILE A 206 -0.49 -0.69 19.16
N SER A 207 -1.54 -0.42 19.93
CA SER A 207 -1.45 0.36 21.17
C SER A 207 -1.06 -0.46 22.40
N ASP A 208 -0.86 -1.77 22.27
CA ASP A 208 -0.42 -2.64 23.39
C ASP A 208 0.95 -2.18 23.90
N PRO A 209 1.06 -1.68 25.16
CA PRO A 209 2.30 -1.18 25.71
C PRO A 209 3.32 -2.28 26.04
N GLU A 210 2.87 -3.53 26.20
CA GLU A 210 3.72 -4.67 26.56
C GLU A 210 4.35 -5.34 25.32
N ALA A 211 3.80 -5.10 24.13
CA ALA A 211 4.27 -5.70 22.90
C ALA A 211 5.30 -4.79 22.19
N ASP A 212 6.37 -5.39 21.70
CA ASP A 212 7.30 -4.71 20.78
C ASP A 212 6.75 -4.64 19.35
N ILE A 213 7.46 -3.95 18.44
CA ILE A 213 7.00 -3.75 17.06
C ILE A 213 6.85 -5.07 16.30
N ASP A 214 7.72 -6.05 16.55
CA ASP A 214 7.71 -7.35 15.87
C ASP A 214 6.51 -8.19 16.35
N GLN A 215 6.20 -8.12 17.63
CA GLN A 215 5.04 -8.79 18.22
C GLN A 215 3.73 -8.18 17.70
N LYS A 216 3.66 -6.85 17.58
CA LYS A 216 2.51 -6.13 17.02
C LYS A 216 2.26 -6.50 15.56
N GLY A 217 3.29 -6.44 14.72
CA GLY A 217 3.18 -6.80 13.31
C GLY A 217 2.78 -8.28 13.14
N SER A 218 3.42 -9.19 13.89
CA SER A 218 3.06 -10.61 13.88
C SER A 218 1.64 -10.87 14.40
N ALA A 219 1.13 -10.06 15.34
CA ALA A 219 -0.24 -10.16 15.83
C ALA A 219 -1.25 -9.73 14.76
N LEU A 220 -0.98 -8.65 14.00
CA LEU A 220 -1.82 -8.24 12.89
C LEU A 220 -1.95 -9.33 11.81
N LEU A 221 -0.83 -9.94 11.41
CA LEU A 221 -0.84 -11.06 10.45
C LEU A 221 -1.65 -12.26 10.96
N ARG A 222 -1.47 -12.62 12.23
CA ARG A 222 -2.25 -13.72 12.84
C ARG A 222 -3.73 -13.40 12.86
N GLU A 223 -4.11 -12.19 13.25
CA GLU A 223 -5.51 -11.75 13.31
C GLU A 223 -6.16 -11.83 11.93
N ALA A 224 -5.50 -11.29 10.89
CA ALA A 224 -6.01 -11.34 9.51
C ALA A 224 -6.19 -12.79 9.03
N ASN A 225 -5.24 -13.68 9.32
CA ASN A 225 -5.33 -15.09 8.97
C ASN A 225 -6.44 -15.82 9.75
N GLN A 226 -6.63 -15.52 11.04
CA GLN A 226 -7.70 -16.09 11.86
C GLN A 226 -9.08 -15.64 11.38
N ASN A 227 -9.20 -14.43 10.89
CA ASN A 227 -10.44 -13.88 10.30
C ASN A 227 -10.69 -14.38 8.87
N GLY A 228 -9.89 -15.33 8.41
CA GLY A 228 -10.12 -16.07 7.16
C GLY A 228 -8.99 -16.02 6.16
N GLY A 229 -8.05 -15.05 6.25
CA GLY A 229 -6.89 -14.92 5.36
C GLY A 229 -7.27 -15.04 3.89
N LYS A 230 -8.27 -14.28 3.44
CA LYS A 230 -8.90 -14.46 2.13
C LYS A 230 -8.00 -14.00 0.98
N ASP A 231 -7.07 -13.10 1.29
CA ASP A 231 -6.10 -12.56 0.35
C ASP A 231 -4.67 -12.62 0.86
N ASN A 232 -3.71 -12.21 0.03
CA ASN A 232 -2.35 -11.92 0.44
C ASN A 232 -2.36 -10.76 1.45
N ILE A 233 -1.43 -10.76 2.40
CA ILE A 233 -1.38 -9.80 3.50
C ILE A 233 0.02 -9.20 3.53
N ALA A 234 0.11 -7.92 3.40
CA ALA A 234 1.36 -7.18 3.52
C ALA A 234 1.22 -6.04 4.52
#